data_5e0b8754c40fdcb0df2926dd1fd1e4de
#
_entry.id   5e0b8754c40fdcb0df2926dd1fd1e4de
#
_cell.length_a   1.000
_cell.length_b   1.000
_cell.length_c   1.000
_cell.angle_alpha   90.00
_cell.angle_beta   90.00
_cell.angle_gamma   90.00
#
_symmetry.space_group_name_H-M   'P 1'
#
loop_
_entity.id
_entity.type
_entity.pdbx_description
1 polymer ?
#
loop_
_entity_poly.entity_id
_entity_poly.type
_entity_poly.pdbx_seq_one_letter_code
_entity_poly.pdbx_strand_id
1 'polypeptide(L)' 'MSTTTATYSVTGMTCSHCVAAVTEEVSRLDGVSAVDVDLNAGGDSRVTVASNAPLSVDAVREAIDEAGYTLAS' A
#
# COMPACT_ATOMS: atom_id res chain seq x y z
N MET A 1 -20.97 -10.50 -1.54
CA MET A 1 -19.83 -9.98 -0.77
C MET A 1 -19.27 -8.78 -1.49
N SER A 2 -18.99 -7.74 -0.77
CA SER A 2 -18.45 -6.53 -1.37
C SER A 2 -16.95 -6.43 -1.07
N THR A 3 -16.20 -6.04 -2.09
CA THR A 3 -14.77 -5.79 -1.95
C THR A 3 -14.55 -4.29 -2.14
N THR A 4 -13.84 -3.70 -1.21
CA THR A 4 -13.45 -2.29 -1.29
C THR A 4 -12.06 -2.20 -1.89
N THR A 5 -11.92 -1.42 -2.95
CA THR A 5 -10.62 -1.19 -3.59
C THR A 5 -10.25 0.28 -3.45
N ALA A 6 -9.05 0.55 -2.97
CA ALA A 6 -8.56 1.91 -2.80
C ALA A 6 -7.13 1.99 -3.33
N THR A 7 -6.79 3.13 -3.90
CA THR A 7 -5.45 3.38 -4.45
C THR A 7 -4.79 4.50 -3.67
N TYR A 8 -3.53 4.26 -3.30
CA TYR A 8 -2.74 5.20 -2.52
C TYR A 8 -1.47 5.56 -3.28
N SER A 9 -1.01 6.79 -3.11
CA SER A 9 0.28 7.23 -3.68
C SER A 9 1.35 7.14 -2.60
N VAL A 10 2.47 6.50 -2.94
CA VAL A 10 3.57 6.27 -2.01
C VAL A 10 4.86 6.79 -2.62
N THR A 11 5.60 7.57 -1.86
CA THR A 11 6.89 8.13 -2.31
C THR A 11 8.04 7.31 -1.76
N GLY A 12 9.18 7.40 -2.43
CA GLY A 12 10.42 6.78 -2.00
C GLY A 12 10.66 5.37 -2.49
N MET A 13 9.74 4.80 -3.26
CA MET A 13 9.89 3.45 -3.81
C MET A 13 10.73 3.52 -5.08
N THR A 14 11.83 2.76 -5.11
CA THR A 14 12.79 2.82 -6.21
C THR A 14 13.11 1.49 -6.87
N CYS A 15 12.71 0.36 -6.27
CA CYS A 15 13.05 -0.96 -6.80
C CYS A 15 12.05 -2.02 -6.35
N SER A 16 12.24 -3.24 -6.83
CA SER A 16 11.33 -4.35 -6.51
C SER A 16 11.34 -4.73 -5.03
N HIS A 17 12.43 -4.49 -4.33
CA HIS A 17 12.47 -4.72 -2.87
C HIS A 17 11.51 -3.81 -2.13
N CYS A 18 11.35 -2.59 -2.62
CA CYS A 18 10.38 -1.65 -2.07
C CYS A 18 8.96 -2.18 -2.25
N VAL A 19 8.66 -2.73 -3.43
CA VAL A 19 7.36 -3.33 -3.72
C VAL A 19 7.07 -4.47 -2.73
N ALA A 20 8.05 -5.35 -2.53
CA ALA A 20 7.89 -6.49 -1.62
C ALA A 20 7.65 -6.02 -0.19
N ALA A 21 8.39 -5.03 0.28
CA ALA A 21 8.26 -4.52 1.65
C ALA A 21 6.86 -3.91 1.88
N VAL A 22 6.41 -3.07 0.96
CA VAL A 22 5.09 -2.44 1.06
C VAL A 22 3.99 -3.49 0.98
N THR A 23 4.09 -4.43 0.05
CA THR A 23 3.10 -5.49 -0.10
C THR A 23 2.98 -6.31 1.19
N GLU A 24 4.11 -6.66 1.78
CA GLU A 24 4.12 -7.45 3.01
C GLU A 24 3.46 -6.69 4.16
N GLU A 25 3.85 -5.44 4.40
CA GLU A 25 3.31 -4.66 5.51
C GLU A 25 1.83 -4.36 5.36
N VAL A 26 1.40 -3.97 4.16
CA VAL A 26 -0.01 -3.67 3.90
C VAL A 26 -0.86 -4.94 3.98
N SER A 27 -0.32 -6.07 3.53
CA SER A 27 -1.05 -7.35 3.59
C SER A 27 -1.34 -7.82 5.01
N ARG A 28 -0.61 -7.30 5.99
CA ARG A 28 -0.83 -7.63 7.40
C ARG A 28 -2.03 -6.92 8.01
N LEU A 29 -2.55 -5.91 7.34
CA LEU A 29 -3.74 -5.22 7.84
C LEU A 29 -4.96 -6.13 7.79
N ASP A 30 -5.79 -6.06 8.83
CA ASP A 30 -6.99 -6.88 8.90
C ASP A 30 -7.93 -6.58 7.75
N GLY A 31 -8.41 -7.62 7.10
CA GLY A 31 -9.39 -7.50 6.03
C GLY A 31 -8.78 -7.30 4.65
N VAL A 32 -7.47 -7.15 4.53
CA VAL A 32 -6.82 -7.02 3.22
C VAL A 32 -6.80 -8.36 2.51
N SER A 33 -7.34 -8.40 1.29
CA SER A 33 -7.38 -9.60 0.47
C SER A 33 -6.33 -9.60 -0.64
N ALA A 34 -5.94 -8.42 -1.13
CA ALA A 34 -4.94 -8.31 -2.18
C ALA A 34 -4.27 -6.95 -2.15
N VAL A 35 -3.01 -6.92 -2.55
CA VAL A 35 -2.23 -5.68 -2.70
C VAL A 35 -1.53 -5.72 -4.04
N ASP A 36 -1.68 -4.66 -4.83
CA ASP A 36 -1.04 -4.54 -6.13
C ASP A 36 -0.27 -3.23 -6.13
N VAL A 37 0.99 -3.28 -6.55
CA VAL A 37 1.86 -2.11 -6.55
C VAL A 37 2.33 -1.82 -7.97
N ASP A 38 2.07 -0.60 -8.43
CA ASP A 38 2.58 -0.10 -9.69
C ASP A 38 3.78 0.81 -9.38
N LEU A 39 4.96 0.25 -9.51
CA LEU A 39 6.20 0.92 -9.17
C LEU A 39 6.52 2.03 -10.17
N ASN A 40 6.78 3.22 -9.66
CA ASN A 40 7.22 4.36 -10.45
C ASN A 40 8.46 4.96 -9.78
N ALA A 41 9.62 4.43 -10.14
CA ALA A 41 10.89 4.95 -9.62
C ALA A 41 11.10 6.37 -10.11
N GLY A 42 11.33 7.30 -9.23
CA GLY A 42 11.48 8.71 -9.58
C GLY A 42 10.21 9.52 -9.45
N GLY A 43 9.10 8.89 -9.09
CA GLY A 43 7.82 9.55 -8.84
C GLY A 43 7.02 8.80 -7.79
N ASP A 44 5.74 9.12 -7.70
CA ASP A 44 4.85 8.43 -6.77
C ASP A 44 4.44 7.08 -7.35
N SER A 45 4.67 6.02 -6.58
CA SER A 45 4.18 4.69 -6.93
C SER A 45 2.73 4.54 -6.45
N ARG A 46 1.96 3.72 -7.13
CA ARG A 46 0.56 3.48 -6.77
C ARG A 46 0.42 2.13 -6.09
N VAL A 47 -0.22 2.14 -4.93
CA VAL A 47 -0.52 0.94 -4.19
C VAL A 47 -2.03 0.77 -4.17
N THR A 48 -2.53 -0.28 -4.81
CA THR A 48 -3.95 -0.59 -4.86
C THR A 48 -4.23 -1.71 -3.87
N VAL A 49 -5.13 -1.46 -2.95
CA VAL A 49 -5.44 -2.39 -1.87
C VAL A 49 -6.89 -2.82 -2.00
N ALA A 50 -7.11 -4.12 -2.11
CA ALA A 50 -8.45 -4.72 -2.05
C ALA A 50 -8.67 -5.29 -0.66
N SER A 51 -9.80 -4.94 -0.06
CA SER A 51 -10.13 -5.38 1.29
C SER A 51 -11.61 -5.70 1.40
N ASN A 52 -11.98 -6.48 2.41
CA ASN A 52 -13.38 -6.83 2.62
C ASN A 52 -14.17 -5.74 3.35
N ALA A 53 -13.50 -4.68 3.78
CA ALA A 53 -14.11 -3.51 4.41
C ALA A 53 -13.19 -2.31 4.22
N PRO A 54 -13.70 -1.07 4.26
CA PRO A 54 -12.86 0.10 4.14
C PRO A 54 -11.78 0.14 5.21
N LEU A 55 -10.56 0.47 4.81
CA LEU A 55 -9.43 0.63 5.72
C LEU A 55 -9.31 2.10 6.12
N SER A 56 -8.88 2.35 7.34
CA SER A 56 -8.56 3.72 7.74
C SER A 56 -7.27 4.16 7.05
N VAL A 57 -7.21 5.42 6.66
CA VAL A 57 -6.00 6.01 6.07
C VAL A 57 -4.83 5.91 7.05
N ASP A 58 -5.10 6.08 8.34
CA ASP A 58 -4.06 5.99 9.37
C ASP A 58 -3.44 4.60 9.43
N ALA A 59 -4.25 3.54 9.30
CA ALA A 59 -3.73 2.17 9.29
C ALA A 59 -2.83 1.93 8.08
N VAL A 60 -3.24 2.41 6.91
CA VAL A 60 -2.44 2.26 5.68
C VAL A 60 -1.15 3.08 5.80
N ARG A 61 -1.24 4.31 6.29
CA ARG A 61 -0.06 5.16 6.50
C ARG A 61 0.94 4.49 7.43
N GLU A 62 0.47 3.91 8.51
CA GLU A 62 1.33 3.23 9.48
C GLU A 62 2.02 2.04 8.84
N ALA A 63 1.31 1.25 8.03
CA ALA A 63 1.91 0.11 7.31
C ALA A 63 2.98 0.58 6.33
N ILE A 64 2.72 1.67 5.60
CA ILE A 64 3.68 2.23 4.65
C ILE A 64 4.91 2.75 5.40
N ASP A 65 4.72 3.42 6.55
CA ASP A 65 5.83 3.91 7.38
C ASP A 65 6.69 2.74 7.89
N GLU A 66 6.07 1.64 8.31
CA GLU A 66 6.79 0.46 8.76
C GLU A 66 7.64 -0.16 7.65
N ALA A 67 7.18 -0.06 6.42
CA ALA A 67 7.95 -0.52 5.26
C ALA A 67 9.11 0.42 4.93
N GLY A 68 9.16 1.61 5.52
CA GLY A 68 10.23 2.57 5.31
C GLY A 68 9.95 3.61 4.23
N TYR A 69 8.67 3.79 3.87
CA TYR A 69 8.27 4.73 2.81
C TYR A 69 7.25 5.72 3.35
N THR A 70 6.81 6.63 2.50
CA THR A 70 5.91 7.71 2.91
C THR A 70 4.63 7.68 2.08
N LEU A 71 3.49 7.66 2.75
CA LEU A 71 2.20 7.79 2.10
C LEU A 71 2.00 9.25 1.69
N ALA A 72 1.85 9.49 0.38
CA ALA A 72 1.65 10.84 -0.15
C ALA A 72 0.16 11.22 -0.19
N SER A 73 -0.70 10.25 -0.44
CA SER A 73 -2.15 10.52 -0.44
C SER A 73 -2.97 9.24 -0.46
#